data_a77d9c496257b0e773c5c500be8fd51a
#
_entry.id   a77d9c496257b0e773c5c500be8fd51a
#
_cell.length_a   1.000
_cell.length_b   1.000
_cell.length_c   1.000
_cell.angle_alpha   90.00
_cell.angle_beta   90.00
_cell.angle_gamma   90.00
#
_symmetry.space_group_name_H-M   'P 1'
#
loop_
_entity.id
_entity.type
_entity.pdbx_description
1 polymer ?
#
loop_
_entity_poly.entity_id
_entity_poly.type
_entity_poly.pdbx_seq_one_letter_code
_entity_poly.pdbx_strand_id
1 'polypeptide(L)'
;MQTSYVIHAGQYKTRPNSVIARYGDRFEYASPEETPGLMGDLVDWYNAAEQEGKLSPVELAALFHYRYIRIHPFEDGNGRIARLMVNYILTRHDYPMIVVRSRRKSEYLEALHQTDLEVGPVPSDGAHAGIKDIRPFLKYFNDLVATEVYNDVLFVSERNENVWWYDGERIAFRTPNYTKILNAMRTQLTLTLADMKEETGISMTAIQKLLDQLISKKYVERGEKNGSWRVFVIQ
;
A
#
# COMPACT_ATOMS: atom_id res chain seq x y z
N MET A 1 -9.87 -21.28 20.75
CA MET A 1 -10.30 -22.10 19.62
C MET A 1 -10.20 -21.22 18.38
N GLN A 2 -9.22 -21.45 17.53
CA GLN A 2 -9.14 -20.82 16.21
C GLN A 2 -10.11 -21.58 15.31
N THR A 3 -11.26 -20.99 15.02
CA THR A 3 -12.16 -21.52 14.00
C THR A 3 -11.50 -21.29 12.63
N SER A 4 -11.03 -22.37 12.01
CA SER A 4 -10.59 -22.35 10.62
C SER A 4 -11.81 -22.07 9.73
N TYR A 5 -11.93 -20.85 9.24
CA TYR A 5 -12.95 -20.52 8.24
C TYR A 5 -12.50 -21.07 6.88
N VAL A 6 -13.37 -21.84 6.24
CA VAL A 6 -13.18 -22.21 4.84
C VAL A 6 -13.55 -20.99 3.99
N ILE A 7 -12.54 -20.36 3.39
CA ILE A 7 -12.74 -19.26 2.45
C ILE A 7 -13.01 -19.85 1.07
N HIS A 8 -14.17 -19.57 0.51
CA HIS A 8 -14.53 -20.00 -0.85
C HIS A 8 -14.01 -18.96 -1.85
N ALA A 9 -12.85 -19.25 -2.45
CA ALA A 9 -12.25 -18.37 -3.45
C ALA A 9 -13.19 -18.15 -4.64
N GLY A 10 -13.34 -16.87 -5.07
CA GLY A 10 -14.15 -16.50 -6.23
C GLY A 10 -15.66 -16.44 -5.96
N GLN A 11 -16.11 -16.66 -4.73
CA GLN A 11 -17.51 -16.51 -4.34
C GLN A 11 -17.71 -15.30 -3.45
N TYR A 12 -18.84 -14.62 -3.60
CA TYR A 12 -19.24 -13.57 -2.69
C TYR A 12 -19.46 -14.12 -1.28
N LYS A 13 -19.35 -13.24 -0.30
CA LYS A 13 -19.56 -13.56 1.11
C LYS A 13 -20.94 -14.16 1.35
N THR A 14 -21.01 -15.11 2.27
CA THR A 14 -22.24 -15.75 2.70
C THR A 14 -22.70 -15.27 4.09
N ARG A 15 -21.89 -14.43 4.73
CA ARG A 15 -22.15 -13.87 6.07
C ARG A 15 -21.92 -12.38 6.07
N PRO A 16 -22.67 -11.62 6.86
CA PRO A 16 -22.43 -10.19 7.06
C PRO A 16 -21.00 -9.96 7.60
N ASN A 17 -20.37 -8.90 7.14
CA ASN A 17 -19.10 -8.44 7.66
C ASN A 17 -19.21 -6.96 8.04
N SER A 18 -18.36 -6.54 8.97
CA SER A 18 -18.32 -5.16 9.46
C SER A 18 -16.89 -4.81 9.88
N VAL A 19 -16.60 -3.53 9.98
CA VAL A 19 -15.38 -3.04 10.58
C VAL A 19 -15.70 -2.22 11.84
N ILE A 20 -14.88 -2.39 12.87
CA ILE A 20 -14.88 -1.50 14.03
C ILE A 20 -13.74 -0.50 13.81
N ALA A 21 -14.12 0.77 13.65
CA ALA A 21 -13.15 1.84 13.50
C ALA A 21 -12.38 2.07 14.80
N ARG A 22 -11.27 2.82 14.72
CA ARG A 22 -10.36 3.07 15.84
C ARG A 22 -11.05 3.65 17.08
N TYR A 23 -12.14 4.39 16.90
CA TYR A 23 -12.88 5.06 17.97
C TYR A 23 -14.10 4.28 18.45
N GLY A 24 -14.28 3.03 17.98
CA GLY A 24 -15.37 2.16 18.39
C GLY A 24 -16.63 2.23 17.51
N ASP A 25 -16.65 3.12 16.53
CA ASP A 25 -17.74 3.19 15.56
C ASP A 25 -17.77 1.90 14.73
N ARG A 26 -18.96 1.33 14.55
CA ARG A 26 -19.15 0.14 13.76
C ARG A 26 -19.79 0.53 12.42
N PHE A 27 -19.08 0.24 11.34
CA PHE A 27 -19.62 0.36 9.99
C PHE A 27 -19.91 -1.03 9.45
N GLU A 28 -21.15 -1.24 9.04
CA GLU A 28 -21.57 -2.45 8.38
C GLU A 28 -21.38 -2.31 6.87
N TYR A 29 -20.93 -3.39 6.26
CA TYR A 29 -20.83 -3.50 4.81
C TYR A 29 -22.12 -4.08 4.25
N ALA A 30 -22.30 -4.05 2.93
CA ALA A 30 -23.44 -4.64 2.26
C ALA A 30 -23.73 -6.07 2.78
N SER A 31 -24.99 -6.43 2.89
CA SER A 31 -25.38 -7.80 3.23
C SER A 31 -24.97 -8.79 2.13
N PRO A 32 -24.92 -10.09 2.42
CA PRO A 32 -24.69 -11.11 1.39
C PRO A 32 -25.72 -11.02 0.25
N GLU A 33 -26.96 -10.71 0.56
CA GLU A 33 -28.09 -10.62 -0.38
C GLU A 33 -27.96 -9.41 -1.31
N GLU A 34 -27.50 -8.27 -0.79
CA GLU A 34 -27.29 -7.03 -1.56
C GLU A 34 -26.03 -7.08 -2.41
N THR A 35 -25.02 -7.83 -1.98
CA THR A 35 -23.67 -7.83 -2.56
C THR A 35 -23.67 -8.08 -4.09
N PRO A 36 -24.37 -9.09 -4.66
CA PRO A 36 -24.35 -9.32 -6.10
C PRO A 36 -24.90 -8.15 -6.92
N GLY A 37 -26.00 -7.55 -6.46
CA GLY A 37 -26.59 -6.38 -7.11
C GLY A 37 -25.66 -5.18 -7.11
N LEU A 38 -25.16 -4.80 -5.92
CA LEU A 38 -24.25 -3.67 -5.76
C LEU A 38 -22.93 -3.85 -6.52
N MET A 39 -22.43 -5.07 -6.66
CA MET A 39 -21.24 -5.36 -7.50
C MET A 39 -21.56 -5.22 -8.99
N GLY A 40 -22.76 -5.61 -9.43
CA GLY A 40 -23.24 -5.35 -10.79
C GLY A 40 -23.28 -3.85 -11.08
N ASP A 41 -23.94 -3.08 -10.21
CA ASP A 41 -24.04 -1.62 -10.32
C ASP A 41 -22.67 -0.94 -10.34
N LEU A 42 -21.72 -1.41 -9.52
CA LEU A 42 -20.35 -0.89 -9.49
C LEU A 42 -19.62 -1.09 -10.83
N VAL A 43 -19.75 -2.29 -11.43
CA VAL A 43 -19.10 -2.62 -12.72
C VAL A 43 -19.73 -1.83 -13.84
N ASP A 44 -21.06 -1.74 -13.89
CA ASP A 44 -21.80 -1.00 -14.91
C ASP A 44 -21.48 0.50 -14.82
N TRP A 45 -21.46 1.05 -13.60
CA TRP A 45 -21.04 2.44 -13.37
C TRP A 45 -19.60 2.68 -13.83
N TYR A 46 -18.66 1.79 -13.48
CA TYR A 46 -17.26 1.93 -13.88
C TYR A 46 -17.12 1.98 -15.40
N ASN A 47 -17.76 1.05 -16.12
CA ASN A 47 -17.71 1.00 -17.56
C ASN A 47 -18.31 2.26 -18.22
N ALA A 48 -19.41 2.76 -17.68
CA ALA A 48 -20.03 3.99 -18.16
C ALA A 48 -19.15 5.22 -17.88
N ALA A 49 -18.61 5.35 -16.66
CA ALA A 49 -17.73 6.46 -16.28
C ALA A 49 -16.42 6.50 -17.07
N GLU A 50 -15.84 5.33 -17.36
CA GLU A 50 -14.67 5.17 -18.21
C GLU A 50 -14.96 5.66 -19.65
N GLN A 51 -16.10 5.31 -20.20
CA GLN A 51 -16.53 5.75 -21.56
C GLN A 51 -16.86 7.23 -21.63
N GLU A 52 -17.48 7.78 -20.59
CA GLU A 52 -17.84 9.21 -20.53
C GLU A 52 -16.60 10.12 -20.44
N GLY A 53 -15.52 9.65 -19.80
CA GLY A 53 -14.28 10.41 -19.64
C GLY A 53 -14.40 11.72 -18.87
N LYS A 54 -15.43 11.88 -18.03
CA LYS A 54 -15.68 13.10 -17.24
C LYS A 54 -14.85 13.15 -15.95
N LEU A 55 -14.48 11.98 -15.42
CA LEU A 55 -13.63 11.84 -14.24
C LEU A 55 -12.18 11.71 -14.68
N SER A 56 -11.27 12.33 -13.95
CA SER A 56 -9.86 12.04 -14.11
C SER A 56 -9.58 10.58 -13.69
N PRO A 57 -8.50 9.96 -14.19
CA PRO A 57 -8.14 8.59 -13.79
C PRO A 57 -7.99 8.42 -12.28
N VAL A 58 -7.52 9.46 -11.59
CA VAL A 58 -7.35 9.45 -10.12
C VAL A 58 -8.70 9.48 -9.42
N GLU A 59 -9.64 10.32 -9.89
CA GLU A 59 -11.01 10.37 -9.36
C GLU A 59 -11.77 9.07 -9.60
N LEU A 60 -11.63 8.50 -10.80
CA LEU A 60 -12.25 7.23 -11.17
C LEU A 60 -11.75 6.09 -10.27
N ALA A 61 -10.41 6.01 -10.07
CA ALA A 61 -9.79 5.01 -9.20
C ALA A 61 -10.20 5.19 -7.73
N ALA A 62 -10.25 6.42 -7.24
CA ALA A 62 -10.67 6.72 -5.87
C ALA A 62 -12.13 6.34 -5.62
N LEU A 63 -13.03 6.70 -6.54
CA LEU A 63 -14.45 6.34 -6.44
C LEU A 63 -14.66 4.82 -6.51
N PHE A 64 -14.01 4.15 -7.46
CA PHE A 64 -14.09 2.70 -7.55
C PHE A 64 -13.64 2.04 -6.24
N HIS A 65 -12.48 2.47 -5.71
CA HIS A 65 -11.95 1.96 -4.46
C HIS A 65 -12.93 2.13 -3.30
N TYR A 66 -13.45 3.34 -3.10
CA TYR A 66 -14.34 3.63 -1.99
C TYR A 66 -15.64 2.81 -2.07
N ARG A 67 -16.31 2.85 -3.22
CA ARG A 67 -17.53 2.08 -3.46
C ARG A 67 -17.33 0.58 -3.25
N TYR A 68 -16.23 0.03 -3.77
CA TYR A 68 -15.89 -1.38 -3.58
C TYR A 68 -15.68 -1.73 -2.09
N ILE A 69 -14.99 -0.87 -1.34
CA ILE A 69 -14.79 -1.09 0.10
C ILE A 69 -16.10 -1.05 0.86
N ARG A 70 -17.06 -0.21 0.48
CA ARG A 70 -18.38 -0.14 1.11
C ARG A 70 -19.24 -1.39 0.81
N ILE A 71 -19.06 -2.01 -0.35
CA ILE A 71 -19.73 -3.29 -0.67
C ILE A 71 -19.06 -4.44 0.10
N HIS A 72 -17.74 -4.48 0.13
CA HIS A 72 -16.91 -5.50 0.81
C HIS A 72 -17.33 -6.93 0.41
N PRO A 73 -17.24 -7.29 -0.88
CA PRO A 73 -17.97 -8.43 -1.43
C PRO A 73 -17.50 -9.81 -0.99
N PHE A 74 -16.28 -9.95 -0.49
CA PHE A 74 -15.70 -11.24 -0.12
C PHE A 74 -15.54 -11.39 1.40
N GLU A 75 -15.35 -12.62 1.88
CA GLU A 75 -15.09 -12.89 3.29
C GLU A 75 -13.73 -12.37 3.75
N ASP A 76 -12.71 -12.38 2.86
CA ASP A 76 -11.36 -11.82 3.08
C ASP A 76 -10.79 -11.27 1.78
N GLY A 77 -9.74 -10.45 1.90
CA GLY A 77 -8.98 -9.94 0.78
C GLY A 77 -9.52 -8.68 0.12
N ASN A 78 -10.66 -8.13 0.57
CA ASN A 78 -11.30 -6.99 -0.06
C ASN A 78 -10.37 -5.77 -0.20
N GLY A 79 -9.62 -5.43 0.85
CA GLY A 79 -8.66 -4.32 0.78
C GLY A 79 -7.50 -4.57 -0.19
N ARG A 80 -7.08 -5.82 -0.37
CA ARG A 80 -6.04 -6.20 -1.37
C ARG A 80 -6.58 -6.05 -2.78
N ILE A 81 -7.78 -6.53 -3.02
CA ILE A 81 -8.46 -6.43 -4.33
C ILE A 81 -8.75 -4.98 -4.66
N ALA A 82 -9.27 -4.19 -3.72
CA ALA A 82 -9.51 -2.76 -3.93
C ALA A 82 -8.25 -2.02 -4.41
N ARG A 83 -7.11 -2.24 -3.75
CA ARG A 83 -5.83 -1.63 -4.16
C ARG A 83 -5.29 -2.18 -5.49
N LEU A 84 -5.54 -3.46 -5.79
CA LEU A 84 -5.20 -4.03 -7.10
C LEU A 84 -6.01 -3.38 -8.21
N MET A 85 -7.31 -3.17 -8.01
CA MET A 85 -8.19 -2.51 -8.99
C MET A 85 -7.82 -1.03 -9.19
N VAL A 86 -7.43 -0.34 -8.13
CA VAL A 86 -6.87 1.02 -8.25
C VAL A 86 -5.67 1.03 -9.20
N ASN A 87 -4.71 0.14 -9.00
CA ASN A 87 -3.53 0.06 -9.87
C ASN A 87 -3.89 -0.36 -11.30
N TYR A 88 -4.87 -1.25 -11.46
CA TYR A 88 -5.39 -1.60 -12.78
C TYR A 88 -5.96 -0.36 -13.50
N ILE A 89 -6.77 0.45 -12.83
CA ILE A 89 -7.35 1.67 -13.40
C ILE A 89 -6.25 2.68 -13.74
N LEU A 90 -5.35 2.97 -12.79
CA LEU A 90 -4.29 3.96 -12.97
C LEU A 90 -3.34 3.58 -14.13
N THR A 91 -2.91 2.32 -14.20
CA THR A 91 -1.97 1.88 -15.25
C THR A 91 -2.59 1.86 -16.65
N ARG A 92 -3.90 1.69 -16.78
CA ARG A 92 -4.60 1.86 -18.06
C ARG A 92 -4.56 3.28 -18.61
N HIS A 93 -4.29 4.24 -17.74
CA HIS A 93 -4.21 5.66 -18.07
C HIS A 93 -2.78 6.22 -17.95
N ASP A 94 -1.78 5.35 -18.11
CA ASP A 94 -0.36 5.72 -18.08
C ASP A 94 0.15 6.31 -16.75
N TYR A 95 -0.58 6.06 -15.64
CA TYR A 95 -0.08 6.35 -14.30
C TYR A 95 0.77 5.19 -13.79
N PRO A 96 1.80 5.47 -12.97
CA PRO A 96 2.54 4.42 -12.29
C PRO A 96 1.67 3.74 -11.24
N MET A 97 2.08 2.51 -10.85
CA MET A 97 1.45 1.82 -9.73
C MET A 97 1.73 2.55 -8.43
N ILE A 98 0.72 2.63 -7.57
CA ILE A 98 0.83 3.21 -6.23
C ILE A 98 0.84 2.13 -5.15
N VAL A 99 1.43 2.44 -4.00
CA VAL A 99 1.50 1.55 -2.85
C VAL A 99 1.03 2.26 -1.58
N VAL A 100 0.00 1.71 -0.93
CA VAL A 100 -0.35 2.12 0.43
C VAL A 100 0.60 1.41 1.39
N ARG A 101 1.62 2.12 1.85
CA ARG A 101 2.70 1.56 2.68
C ARG A 101 2.22 1.32 4.12
N SER A 102 2.77 0.30 4.77
CA SER A 102 2.37 -0.11 6.12
C SER A 102 2.47 1.03 7.13
N ARG A 103 3.50 1.86 7.05
CA ARG A 103 3.71 3.03 7.94
C ARG A 103 2.68 4.14 7.76
N ARG A 104 2.05 4.25 6.57
CA ARG A 104 0.98 5.23 6.27
C ARG A 104 -0.42 4.60 6.29
N LYS A 105 -0.53 3.35 6.76
CA LYS A 105 -1.82 2.64 6.83
C LYS A 105 -2.82 3.35 7.73
N SER A 106 -2.37 4.00 8.79
CA SER A 106 -3.25 4.77 9.68
C SER A 106 -3.89 5.97 8.98
N GLU A 107 -3.16 6.68 8.12
CA GLU A 107 -3.67 7.81 7.34
C GLU A 107 -4.74 7.34 6.33
N TYR A 108 -4.48 6.22 5.68
CA TYR A 108 -5.42 5.59 4.77
C TYR A 108 -6.74 5.19 5.46
N LEU A 109 -6.64 4.54 6.62
CA LEU A 109 -7.82 4.11 7.39
C LEU A 109 -8.58 5.31 7.95
N GLU A 110 -7.88 6.37 8.38
CA GLU A 110 -8.49 7.60 8.84
C GLU A 110 -9.26 8.32 7.72
N ALA A 111 -8.67 8.40 6.52
CA ALA A 111 -9.34 9.00 5.38
C ALA A 111 -10.63 8.25 4.99
N LEU A 112 -10.62 6.91 5.04
CA LEU A 112 -11.82 6.11 4.84
C LEU A 112 -12.85 6.36 5.94
N HIS A 113 -12.43 6.36 7.21
CA HIS A 113 -13.33 6.60 8.34
C HIS A 113 -14.00 7.98 8.27
N GLN A 114 -13.25 9.04 7.98
CA GLN A 114 -13.82 10.38 7.81
C GLN A 114 -14.83 10.43 6.66
N THR A 115 -14.55 9.72 5.58
CA THR A 115 -15.49 9.61 4.45
C THR A 115 -16.75 8.82 4.84
N ASP A 116 -16.60 7.74 5.61
CA ASP A 116 -17.74 6.96 6.09
C ASP A 116 -18.66 7.78 7.01
N LEU A 117 -18.10 8.68 7.82
CA LEU A 117 -18.88 9.62 8.65
C LEU A 117 -19.69 10.63 7.80
N GLU A 118 -19.12 11.11 6.68
CA GLU A 118 -19.81 12.04 5.76
C GLU A 118 -20.89 11.34 4.95
N VAL A 119 -20.61 10.13 4.43
CA VAL A 119 -21.57 9.36 3.60
C VAL A 119 -22.66 8.70 4.43
N GLY A 120 -22.36 8.35 5.68
CA GLY A 120 -23.30 7.69 6.58
C GLY A 120 -23.16 6.16 6.62
N PRO A 121 -23.89 5.53 7.55
CA PRO A 121 -23.74 4.11 7.87
C PRO A 121 -24.35 3.15 6.84
N VAL A 122 -25.26 3.62 5.98
CA VAL A 122 -25.98 2.76 5.03
C VAL A 122 -25.02 2.26 3.94
N PRO A 123 -24.85 0.94 3.76
CA PRO A 123 -23.90 0.40 2.80
C PRO A 123 -24.17 0.80 1.34
N SER A 124 -25.44 0.82 0.92
CA SER A 124 -25.85 1.21 -0.43
C SER A 124 -25.50 2.66 -0.76
N ASP A 125 -25.57 3.57 0.22
CA ASP A 125 -25.20 4.98 0.03
C ASP A 125 -23.69 5.08 -0.30
N GLY A 126 -22.87 4.32 0.41
CA GLY A 126 -21.44 4.25 0.13
C GLY A 126 -21.12 3.57 -1.20
N ALA A 127 -21.88 2.53 -1.58
CA ALA A 127 -21.72 1.85 -2.88
C ALA A 127 -22.08 2.75 -4.08
N HIS A 128 -22.90 3.78 -3.87
CA HIS A 128 -23.30 4.75 -4.89
C HIS A 128 -22.75 6.16 -4.67
N ALA A 129 -21.85 6.35 -3.68
CA ALA A 129 -21.26 7.64 -3.35
C ALA A 129 -20.68 8.35 -4.59
N GLY A 130 -20.92 9.65 -4.70
CA GLY A 130 -20.35 10.49 -5.75
C GLY A 130 -19.02 11.11 -5.35
N ILE A 131 -18.39 11.83 -6.28
CA ILE A 131 -17.08 12.45 -6.05
C ILE A 131 -17.10 13.49 -4.93
N LYS A 132 -18.23 14.15 -4.70
CA LYS A 132 -18.39 15.14 -3.65
C LYS A 132 -18.51 14.52 -2.26
N ASP A 133 -19.00 13.30 -2.20
CA ASP A 133 -19.25 12.58 -0.97
C ASP A 133 -17.98 11.95 -0.39
N ILE A 134 -16.97 11.69 -1.25
CA ILE A 134 -15.72 11.03 -0.84
C ILE A 134 -14.55 12.01 -0.67
N ARG A 135 -14.80 13.29 -0.41
CA ARG A 135 -13.76 14.33 -0.33
C ARG A 135 -12.58 14.01 0.59
N PRO A 136 -12.77 13.51 1.82
CA PRO A 136 -11.64 13.17 2.69
C PRO A 136 -10.77 12.08 2.09
N PHE A 137 -11.37 11.02 1.56
CA PHE A 137 -10.63 9.94 0.90
C PHE A 137 -9.98 10.39 -0.42
N LEU A 138 -10.68 11.19 -1.22
CA LEU A 138 -10.15 11.73 -2.47
C LEU A 138 -8.93 12.61 -2.24
N LYS A 139 -8.94 13.45 -1.19
CA LYS A 139 -7.79 14.26 -0.83
C LYS A 139 -6.58 13.38 -0.48
N TYR A 140 -6.76 12.42 0.42
CA TYR A 140 -5.71 11.46 0.76
C TYR A 140 -5.17 10.74 -0.49
N PHE A 141 -6.09 10.30 -1.36
CA PHE A 141 -5.73 9.52 -2.54
C PHE A 141 -4.96 10.35 -3.56
N ASN A 142 -5.34 11.60 -3.80
CA ASN A 142 -4.60 12.55 -4.64
C ASN A 142 -3.18 12.78 -4.11
N ASP A 143 -3.03 13.00 -2.79
CA ASP A 143 -1.74 13.20 -2.15
C ASP A 143 -0.86 11.93 -2.27
N LEU A 144 -1.46 10.75 -2.14
CA LEU A 144 -0.76 9.47 -2.34
C LEU A 144 -0.25 9.33 -3.78
N VAL A 145 -1.12 9.52 -4.77
CA VAL A 145 -0.75 9.40 -6.20
C VAL A 145 0.34 10.42 -6.55
N ALA A 146 0.17 11.68 -6.15
CA ALA A 146 1.15 12.73 -6.41
C ALA A 146 2.52 12.40 -5.78
N THR A 147 2.53 11.86 -4.56
CA THR A 147 3.75 11.45 -3.87
C THR A 147 4.47 10.31 -4.58
N GLU A 148 3.73 9.26 -4.99
CA GLU A 148 4.32 8.11 -5.67
C GLU A 148 4.86 8.51 -7.06
N VAL A 149 4.11 9.30 -7.83
CA VAL A 149 4.57 9.82 -9.14
C VAL A 149 5.84 10.66 -8.97
N TYR A 150 5.86 11.56 -7.99
CA TYR A 150 7.05 12.38 -7.71
C TYR A 150 8.27 11.51 -7.33
N ASN A 151 8.07 10.52 -6.47
CA ASN A 151 9.13 9.61 -6.05
C ASN A 151 9.65 8.78 -7.22
N ASP A 152 8.78 8.30 -8.12
CA ASP A 152 9.18 7.56 -9.30
C ASP A 152 10.02 8.40 -10.26
N VAL A 153 9.63 9.67 -10.47
CA VAL A 153 10.43 10.62 -11.29
C VAL A 153 11.80 10.84 -10.67
N LEU A 154 11.87 11.04 -9.35
CA LEU A 154 13.14 11.18 -8.65
C LEU A 154 13.99 9.91 -8.76
N PHE A 155 13.38 8.73 -8.55
CA PHE A 155 14.07 7.44 -8.64
C PHE A 155 14.69 7.23 -10.02
N VAL A 156 13.94 7.48 -11.09
CA VAL A 156 14.42 7.31 -12.47
C VAL A 156 15.52 8.31 -12.81
N SER A 157 15.44 9.55 -12.30
CA SER A 157 16.42 10.61 -12.54
C SER A 157 17.65 10.54 -11.63
N GLU A 158 17.57 9.85 -10.49
CA GLU A 158 18.64 9.80 -9.49
C GLU A 158 19.86 9.03 -10.03
N ARG A 159 21.03 9.68 -9.99
CA ARG A 159 22.32 9.11 -10.39
C ARG A 159 23.36 9.14 -9.28
N ASN A 160 22.93 9.46 -8.07
CA ASN A 160 23.82 9.62 -6.93
C ASN A 160 24.01 8.29 -6.19
N GLU A 161 25.23 7.73 -6.25
CA GLU A 161 25.61 6.48 -5.57
C GLU A 161 25.45 6.53 -4.04
N ASN A 162 25.36 7.72 -3.45
CA ASN A 162 25.11 7.90 -2.02
C ASN A 162 23.64 7.78 -1.64
N VAL A 163 22.73 7.66 -2.61
CA VAL A 163 21.30 7.57 -2.39
C VAL A 163 20.83 6.13 -2.53
N TRP A 164 20.07 5.70 -1.56
CA TRP A 164 19.45 4.40 -1.53
C TRP A 164 17.94 4.53 -1.49
N TRP A 165 17.30 3.84 -2.40
CA TRP A 165 15.83 3.80 -2.49
C TRP A 165 15.32 2.48 -1.96
N TYR A 166 14.43 2.55 -0.99
CA TYR A 166 13.80 1.38 -0.42
C TYR A 166 12.37 1.69 0.02
N ASP A 167 11.42 0.88 -0.41
CA ASP A 167 9.98 1.02 -0.13
C ASP A 167 9.46 2.45 -0.38
N GLY A 168 9.88 3.07 -1.49
CA GLY A 168 9.51 4.43 -1.90
C GLY A 168 10.11 5.55 -1.06
N GLU A 169 11.06 5.24 -0.18
CA GLU A 169 11.81 6.23 0.58
C GLU A 169 13.18 6.48 -0.03
N ARG A 170 13.51 7.75 -0.14
CA ARG A 170 14.82 8.22 -0.58
C ARG A 170 15.70 8.49 0.63
N ILE A 171 16.74 7.70 0.79
CA ILE A 171 17.69 7.79 1.91
C ILE A 171 19.04 8.22 1.36
N ALA A 172 19.53 9.41 1.77
CA ALA A 172 20.83 9.93 1.39
C ALA A 172 21.88 9.63 2.48
N PHE A 173 23.01 9.08 2.10
CA PHE A 173 24.16 8.80 2.96
C PHE A 173 25.33 9.74 2.64
N ARG A 174 26.30 9.80 3.56
CA ARG A 174 27.49 10.62 3.35
C ARG A 174 28.49 10.02 2.35
N THR A 175 28.46 8.69 2.19
CA THR A 175 29.35 7.96 1.29
C THR A 175 28.63 6.79 0.63
N PRO A 176 29.06 6.32 -0.56
CA PRO A 176 28.44 5.19 -1.25
C PRO A 176 28.68 3.84 -0.55
N ASN A 177 29.51 3.79 0.48
CA ASN A 177 29.78 2.56 1.19
C ASN A 177 28.54 2.01 1.91
N TYR A 178 27.63 2.88 2.36
CA TYR A 178 26.35 2.44 2.94
C TYR A 178 25.45 1.76 1.90
N THR A 179 25.32 2.36 0.73
CA THR A 179 24.49 1.80 -0.35
C THR A 179 25.07 0.48 -0.87
N LYS A 180 26.38 0.35 -0.97
CA LYS A 180 27.04 -0.91 -1.34
C LYS A 180 26.69 -2.03 -0.36
N ILE A 181 26.80 -1.78 0.95
CA ILE A 181 26.47 -2.77 1.99
C ILE A 181 24.97 -3.12 1.95
N LEU A 182 24.09 -2.13 1.83
CA LEU A 182 22.64 -2.35 1.78
C LEU A 182 22.23 -3.14 0.54
N ASN A 183 22.87 -2.88 -0.62
CA ASN A 183 22.61 -3.61 -1.84
C ASN A 183 23.07 -5.06 -1.75
N ALA A 184 24.26 -5.31 -1.17
CA ALA A 184 24.74 -6.66 -0.91
C ALA A 184 23.74 -7.48 -0.06
N MET A 185 23.21 -6.87 0.99
CA MET A 185 22.19 -7.51 1.86
C MET A 185 20.86 -7.80 1.15
N ARG A 186 20.52 -7.05 0.09
CA ARG A 186 19.29 -7.32 -0.69
C ARG A 186 19.42 -8.50 -1.62
N THR A 187 20.62 -8.77 -2.11
CA THR A 187 20.89 -9.84 -3.06
C THR A 187 21.12 -11.19 -2.39
N GLN A 188 21.55 -11.18 -1.13
CA GLN A 188 21.85 -12.40 -0.38
C GLN A 188 21.18 -12.40 1.00
N LEU A 189 20.50 -13.49 1.34
CA LEU A 189 19.79 -13.63 2.63
C LEU A 189 20.74 -13.81 3.83
N THR A 190 21.93 -14.30 3.59
CA THR A 190 22.97 -14.50 4.61
C THR A 190 24.32 -14.04 4.08
N LEU A 191 24.95 -13.12 4.79
CA LEU A 191 26.27 -12.57 4.46
C LEU A 191 27.11 -12.49 5.73
N THR A 192 28.32 -13.02 5.68
CA THR A 192 29.33 -12.77 6.71
C THR A 192 30.04 -11.45 6.42
N LEU A 193 30.83 -10.94 7.39
CA LEU A 193 31.68 -9.78 7.14
C LEU A 193 32.73 -10.04 6.05
N ALA A 194 33.15 -11.31 5.89
CA ALA A 194 34.07 -11.72 4.84
C ALA A 194 33.41 -11.63 3.46
N ASP A 195 32.20 -12.14 3.32
CA ASP A 195 31.42 -12.06 2.07
C ASP A 195 31.16 -10.60 1.68
N MET A 196 30.78 -9.77 2.65
CA MET A 196 30.57 -8.33 2.41
C MET A 196 31.87 -7.63 1.97
N LYS A 197 33.03 -8.00 2.53
CA LYS A 197 34.33 -7.47 2.11
C LYS A 197 34.63 -7.86 0.66
N GLU A 198 34.39 -9.11 0.29
CA GLU A 198 34.62 -9.60 -1.06
C GLU A 198 33.71 -8.88 -2.08
N GLU A 199 32.43 -8.75 -1.77
CA GLU A 199 31.44 -8.14 -2.68
C GLU A 199 31.62 -6.62 -2.81
N THR A 200 31.92 -5.92 -1.70
CA THR A 200 31.93 -4.45 -1.68
C THR A 200 33.30 -3.82 -1.81
N GLY A 201 34.38 -4.60 -1.58
CA GLY A 201 35.75 -4.09 -1.51
C GLY A 201 36.07 -3.26 -0.26
N ILE A 202 35.14 -3.19 0.72
CA ILE A 202 35.30 -2.41 1.96
C ILE A 202 36.00 -3.28 3.02
N SER A 203 36.89 -2.71 3.82
CA SER A 203 37.55 -3.45 4.90
C SER A 203 36.56 -3.92 5.97
N MET A 204 36.77 -5.10 6.57
CA MET A 204 35.89 -5.67 7.60
C MET A 204 35.65 -4.71 8.78
N THR A 205 36.67 -3.98 9.22
CA THR A 205 36.55 -2.98 10.28
C THR A 205 35.66 -1.82 9.89
N ALA A 206 35.74 -1.37 8.64
CA ALA A 206 34.86 -0.30 8.13
C ALA A 206 33.42 -0.82 7.97
N ILE A 207 33.24 -2.05 7.47
CA ILE A 207 31.92 -2.69 7.37
C ILE A 207 31.26 -2.77 8.75
N GLN A 208 31.96 -3.26 9.78
CA GLN A 208 31.42 -3.36 11.13
C GLN A 208 30.94 -2.01 11.64
N LYS A 209 31.76 -0.94 11.48
CA LYS A 209 31.38 0.42 11.89
C LYS A 209 30.15 0.95 11.16
N LEU A 210 30.05 0.68 9.85
CA LEU A 210 28.89 1.08 9.04
C LEU A 210 27.62 0.31 9.43
N LEU A 211 27.75 -0.99 9.71
CA LEU A 211 26.64 -1.82 10.22
C LEU A 211 26.12 -1.32 11.56
N ASP A 212 27.01 -1.00 12.50
CA ASP A 212 26.60 -0.47 13.79
C ASP A 212 25.83 0.85 13.65
N GLN A 213 26.22 1.69 12.70
CA GLN A 213 25.50 2.92 12.39
C GLN A 213 24.12 2.66 11.70
N LEU A 214 24.05 1.70 10.78
CA LEU A 214 22.80 1.31 10.13
C LEU A 214 21.81 0.69 11.14
N ILE A 215 22.31 -0.13 12.06
CA ILE A 215 21.53 -0.71 13.15
C ILE A 215 21.00 0.39 14.09
N SER A 216 21.86 1.33 14.49
CA SER A 216 21.47 2.43 15.38
C SER A 216 20.37 3.31 14.77
N LYS A 217 20.35 3.43 13.43
CA LYS A 217 19.30 4.15 12.69
C LYS A 217 18.09 3.29 12.33
N LYS A 218 18.08 2.04 12.74
CA LYS A 218 17.03 1.07 12.43
C LYS A 218 16.83 0.79 10.92
N TYR A 219 17.86 0.99 10.11
CA TYR A 219 17.82 0.61 8.69
C TYR A 219 18.11 -0.87 8.47
N VAL A 220 18.81 -1.50 9.41
CA VAL A 220 19.19 -2.90 9.37
C VAL A 220 19.07 -3.51 10.77
N GLU A 221 18.67 -4.78 10.86
CA GLU A 221 18.82 -5.59 12.08
C GLU A 221 19.55 -6.90 11.75
N ARG A 222 20.10 -7.51 12.79
CA ARG A 222 20.63 -8.88 12.69
C ARG A 222 19.46 -9.85 12.66
N GLY A 223 19.50 -10.80 11.72
CA GLY A 223 18.55 -11.90 11.68
C GLY A 223 18.85 -12.95 12.76
N GLU A 224 17.94 -13.92 12.93
CA GLU A 224 18.06 -14.99 13.91
C GLU A 224 19.22 -15.94 13.62
N LYS A 225 19.55 -16.16 12.33
CA LYS A 225 20.69 -16.98 11.91
C LYS A 225 21.95 -16.13 11.91
N ASN A 226 23.08 -16.70 12.40
CA ASN A 226 24.36 -16.03 12.35
C ASN A 226 24.73 -15.63 10.91
N GLY A 227 25.06 -14.37 10.70
CA GLY A 227 25.33 -13.81 9.36
C GLY A 227 24.08 -13.44 8.55
N SER A 228 22.88 -13.63 9.09
CA SER A 228 21.66 -13.15 8.42
C SER A 228 21.34 -11.69 8.79
N TRP A 229 20.75 -10.96 7.85
CA TRP A 229 20.42 -9.56 7.98
C TRP A 229 19.02 -9.27 7.45
N ARG A 230 18.33 -8.37 8.09
CA ARG A 230 17.08 -7.81 7.59
C ARG A 230 17.26 -6.32 7.34
N VAL A 231 16.87 -5.89 6.17
CA VAL A 231 16.86 -4.47 5.81
C VAL A 231 15.48 -3.93 6.09
N PHE A 232 15.42 -2.90 6.93
CA PHE A 232 14.16 -2.28 7.30
C PHE A 232 13.90 -1.01 6.56
N VAL A 233 12.63 -0.82 6.37
CA VAL A 233 12.10 0.51 6.18
C VAL A 233 12.02 1.20 7.54
N ILE A 234 12.33 2.47 7.54
CA ILE A 234 12.12 3.38 8.67
C ILE A 234 10.68 3.22 9.14
N GLN A 235 10.48 2.73 10.36
CA GLN A 235 9.19 2.74 11.03
C GLN A 235 8.93 4.13 11.59
#